data_04ae85cd4976f4b1c54cc033f812a34b
#
_entry.id   04ae85cd4976f4b1c54cc033f812a34b
#
_cell.length_a   1.000
_cell.length_b   1.000
_cell.length_c   1.000
_cell.angle_alpha   90.00
_cell.angle_beta   90.00
_cell.angle_gamma   90.00
#
_symmetry.space_group_name_H-M   'P 1'
#
loop_
_entity.id
_entity.type
_entity.pdbx_description
1 polymer ?
#
loop_
_entity_poly.entity_id
_entity_poly.type
_entity_poly.pdbx_seq_one_letter_code
_entity_poly.pdbx_strand_id
1 'polypeptide(L)'
;MSSKTSAALTSPIHPPVGTFIDGGSLELVEVLGVGGYGVVYRAVDTCHISGPTSYAVKCLVTSGHQTLRQRQIHIREIALHQIASAHPGVVTLHRVVDELNHTYLIMDYAPDHDLFTQILHSCRYLGDDGLIKDVFLQLLDAVEYCHALGIYHRDLKPENILCFDDGLRVAITDFGLATAEQESDEFRTGSIYHMSPGSFSLRIQLNSSLKHV
;
A
#
# COMPACT_ATOMS: atom_id res chain seq x y z
N MET A 1 -16.24 -42.78 29.82
CA MET A 1 -15.37 -41.61 30.06
C MET A 1 -15.11 -40.94 28.70
N SER A 2 -15.86 -39.90 28.44
CA SER A 2 -15.81 -39.20 27.13
C SER A 2 -14.90 -37.99 27.30
N SER A 3 -13.74 -38.02 26.65
CA SER A 3 -12.80 -36.89 26.60
C SER A 3 -13.34 -35.82 25.68
N LYS A 4 -13.83 -34.72 26.23
CA LYS A 4 -14.12 -33.50 25.51
C LYS A 4 -12.77 -32.89 25.08
N THR A 5 -12.44 -33.03 23.81
CA THR A 5 -11.36 -32.27 23.19
C THR A 5 -11.80 -30.80 23.15
N SER A 6 -11.14 -29.98 23.96
CA SER A 6 -11.27 -28.52 23.91
C SER A 6 -10.73 -28.06 22.56
N ALA A 7 -11.61 -27.65 21.66
CA ALA A 7 -11.23 -26.92 20.47
C ALA A 7 -10.61 -25.57 20.93
N ALA A 8 -9.33 -25.42 20.79
CA ALA A 8 -8.67 -24.14 20.94
C ALA A 8 -9.30 -23.19 19.91
N LEU A 9 -10.05 -22.20 20.39
CA LEU A 9 -10.52 -21.06 19.59
C LEU A 9 -9.26 -20.30 19.13
N THR A 10 -8.82 -20.57 17.90
CA THR A 10 -7.83 -19.73 17.25
C THR A 10 -8.49 -18.37 17.06
N SER A 11 -7.99 -17.36 17.76
CA SER A 11 -8.38 -15.96 17.52
C SER A 11 -8.23 -15.65 16.04
N PRO A 12 -9.15 -14.91 15.41
CA PRO A 12 -9.03 -14.53 14.02
C PRO A 12 -7.69 -13.82 13.81
N ILE A 13 -6.98 -14.16 12.74
CA ILE A 13 -5.66 -13.61 12.41
C ILE A 13 -5.75 -12.08 12.26
N HIS A 14 -6.89 -11.56 11.80
CA HIS A 14 -7.17 -10.14 11.63
C HIS A 14 -8.34 -9.69 12.51
N PRO A 15 -8.33 -8.46 13.02
CA PRO A 15 -9.39 -7.92 13.85
C PRO A 15 -10.70 -7.84 13.07
N PRO A 16 -11.85 -8.16 13.68
CA PRO A 16 -13.15 -7.98 13.05
C PRO A 16 -13.53 -6.50 12.94
N VAL A 17 -14.43 -6.19 12.01
CA VAL A 17 -15.10 -4.87 11.93
C VAL A 17 -15.78 -4.59 13.26
N GLY A 18 -15.76 -3.33 13.72
CA GLY A 18 -16.19 -2.88 15.05
C GLY A 18 -15.08 -2.91 16.10
N THR A 19 -13.85 -3.32 15.72
CA THR A 19 -12.69 -3.26 16.64
C THR A 19 -12.21 -1.82 16.77
N PHE A 20 -11.97 -1.40 18.02
CA PHE A 20 -11.32 -0.13 18.34
C PHE A 20 -9.81 -0.32 18.43
N ILE A 21 -9.06 0.59 17.83
CA ILE A 21 -7.59 0.62 17.81
C ILE A 21 -7.09 2.01 18.21
N ASP A 22 -5.77 2.17 18.34
CA ASP A 22 -5.12 3.46 18.65
C ASP A 22 -5.67 4.06 19.97
N GLY A 23 -5.67 3.23 21.02
CA GLY A 23 -6.19 3.63 22.32
C GLY A 23 -7.70 3.91 22.35
N GLY A 24 -8.46 3.41 21.37
CA GLY A 24 -9.89 3.62 21.22
C GLY A 24 -10.28 4.83 20.38
N SER A 25 -9.32 5.52 19.77
CA SER A 25 -9.59 6.71 18.96
C SER A 25 -10.13 6.38 17.58
N LEU A 26 -9.86 5.19 17.04
CA LEU A 26 -10.30 4.73 15.74
C LEU A 26 -11.13 3.47 15.82
N GLU A 27 -12.27 3.43 15.14
CA GLU A 27 -13.11 2.25 14.95
C GLU A 27 -12.93 1.71 13.51
N LEU A 28 -12.62 0.42 13.38
CA LEU A 28 -12.57 -0.27 12.08
C LEU A 28 -14.00 -0.55 11.61
N VAL A 29 -14.48 0.14 10.58
CA VAL A 29 -15.90 0.09 10.19
C VAL A 29 -16.18 -0.71 8.92
N GLU A 30 -15.17 -0.96 8.08
CA GLU A 30 -15.34 -1.62 6.79
C GLU A 30 -14.01 -2.24 6.33
N VAL A 31 -14.06 -3.38 5.63
CA VAL A 31 -12.90 -3.96 4.94
C VAL A 31 -12.84 -3.39 3.53
N LEU A 32 -11.75 -2.67 3.21
CA LEU A 32 -11.50 -2.11 1.87
C LEU A 32 -10.79 -3.11 0.96
N GLY A 33 -9.95 -3.98 1.51
CA GLY A 33 -9.21 -4.96 0.73
C GLY A 33 -8.49 -6.01 1.58
N VAL A 34 -8.27 -7.18 0.99
CA VAL A 34 -7.52 -8.29 1.57
C VAL A 34 -6.42 -8.70 0.60
N GLY A 35 -5.18 -8.69 1.04
CA GLY A 35 -4.03 -9.02 0.21
C GLY A 35 -3.02 -9.93 0.92
N GLY A 36 -1.98 -10.33 0.20
CA GLY A 36 -0.90 -11.16 0.73
C GLY A 36 -0.10 -10.51 1.88
N TYR A 37 -0.20 -9.21 2.02
CA TYR A 37 0.53 -8.40 3.01
C TYR A 37 -0.35 -7.91 4.16
N GLY A 38 -1.62 -8.29 4.23
CA GLY A 38 -2.53 -7.91 5.30
C GLY A 38 -3.92 -7.53 4.82
N VAL A 39 -4.69 -6.91 5.71
CA VAL A 39 -6.04 -6.41 5.45
C VAL A 39 -6.04 -4.91 5.60
N VAL A 40 -6.70 -4.22 4.67
CA VAL A 40 -6.91 -2.78 4.73
C VAL A 40 -8.36 -2.51 5.11
N TYR A 41 -8.55 -1.66 6.11
CA TYR A 41 -9.85 -1.25 6.63
C TYR A 41 -10.09 0.23 6.36
N ARG A 42 -11.35 0.61 6.26
CA ARG A 42 -11.77 1.98 6.57
C ARG A 42 -11.98 2.08 8.07
N ALA A 43 -11.38 3.07 8.69
CA ALA A 43 -11.58 3.41 10.09
C ALA A 43 -12.16 4.82 10.20
N VAL A 44 -12.90 5.05 11.28
CA VAL A 44 -13.51 6.34 11.60
C VAL A 44 -12.95 6.83 12.93
N ASP A 45 -12.53 8.10 12.95
CA ASP A 45 -12.13 8.78 14.18
C ASP A 45 -13.36 9.06 15.05
N THR A 46 -13.37 8.47 16.23
CA THR A 46 -14.47 8.58 17.20
C THR A 46 -14.35 9.79 18.13
N CYS A 47 -13.20 10.45 18.11
CA CYS A 47 -12.87 11.57 19.03
C CYS A 47 -13.07 12.95 18.37
N HIS A 48 -13.28 13.03 17.06
CA HIS A 48 -13.39 14.30 16.34
C HIS A 48 -14.72 15.01 16.58
N ILE A 49 -14.68 16.24 17.11
CA ILE A 49 -15.84 17.09 17.42
C ILE A 49 -16.50 17.61 16.12
N SER A 50 -15.74 17.70 15.01
CA SER A 50 -16.19 18.31 13.74
C SER A 50 -16.83 17.30 12.77
N GLY A 51 -17.09 16.07 13.20
CA GLY A 51 -17.64 14.98 12.39
C GLY A 51 -16.61 13.86 12.11
N PRO A 52 -17.08 12.70 11.63
CA PRO A 52 -16.23 11.54 11.47
C PRO A 52 -15.21 11.73 10.34
N THR A 53 -13.95 11.79 10.69
CA THR A 53 -12.85 11.73 9.71
C THR A 53 -12.54 10.26 9.43
N SER A 54 -12.52 9.87 8.15
CA SER A 54 -12.18 8.51 7.75
C SER A 54 -10.70 8.37 7.41
N TYR A 55 -10.12 7.23 7.79
CA TYR A 55 -8.77 6.82 7.46
C TYR A 55 -8.78 5.45 6.80
N ALA A 56 -7.77 5.16 5.97
CA ALA A 56 -7.44 3.80 5.57
C ALA A 56 -6.42 3.24 6.58
N VAL A 57 -6.66 2.01 7.05
CA VAL A 57 -5.81 1.35 8.03
C VAL A 57 -5.35 0.01 7.49
N LYS A 58 -4.06 -0.11 7.15
CA LYS A 58 -3.45 -1.38 6.79
C LYS A 58 -3.02 -2.12 8.06
N CYS A 59 -3.60 -3.29 8.28
CA CYS A 59 -3.32 -4.15 9.41
C CYS A 59 -2.28 -5.20 9.03
N LEU A 60 -1.09 -5.12 9.60
CA LEU A 60 -0.01 -6.08 9.46
C LEU A 60 0.01 -7.00 10.70
N VAL A 61 0.00 -8.32 10.48
CA VAL A 61 0.10 -9.30 11.57
C VAL A 61 1.55 -9.40 12.03
N THR A 62 1.80 -9.14 13.32
CA THR A 62 3.14 -9.16 13.94
C THR A 62 3.32 -10.25 14.99
N SER A 63 2.34 -11.19 15.10
CA SER A 63 2.37 -12.27 16.07
C SER A 63 3.59 -13.20 15.92
N GLY A 64 3.95 -13.93 16.98
CA GLY A 64 5.17 -14.74 17.13
C GLY A 64 5.47 -15.82 16.10
N HIS A 65 4.66 -15.98 15.05
CA HIS A 65 4.88 -16.86 13.90
C HIS A 65 5.45 -16.13 12.69
N GLN A 66 5.70 -14.81 12.77
CA GLN A 66 6.26 -14.01 11.70
C GLN A 66 7.75 -14.37 11.51
N THR A 67 8.13 -14.70 10.26
CA THR A 67 9.53 -14.94 9.91
C THR A 67 10.33 -13.63 9.99
N LEU A 68 11.64 -13.73 10.21
CA LEU A 68 12.54 -12.57 10.18
C LEU A 68 12.41 -11.80 8.86
N ARG A 69 12.27 -12.51 7.74
CA ARG A 69 12.08 -11.90 6.42
C ARG A 69 10.79 -11.07 6.34
N GLN A 70 9.68 -11.58 6.83
CA GLN A 70 8.40 -10.84 6.86
C GLN A 70 8.52 -9.57 7.72
N ARG A 71 9.17 -9.67 8.88
CA ARG A 71 9.42 -8.52 9.73
C ARG A 71 10.26 -7.46 9.03
N GLN A 72 11.32 -7.86 8.32
CA GLN A 72 12.15 -6.93 7.55
C GLN A 72 11.37 -6.25 6.43
N ILE A 73 10.49 -6.98 5.74
CA ILE A 73 9.61 -6.42 4.70
C ILE A 73 8.69 -5.34 5.31
N HIS A 74 8.04 -5.61 6.44
CA HIS A 74 7.15 -4.64 7.08
C HIS A 74 7.91 -3.39 7.56
N ILE A 75 9.09 -3.55 8.17
CA ILE A 75 9.92 -2.42 8.59
C ILE A 75 10.33 -1.57 7.38
N ARG A 76 10.74 -2.21 6.27
CA ARG A 76 11.12 -1.53 5.04
C ARG A 76 9.94 -0.80 4.41
N GLU A 77 8.77 -1.44 4.32
CA GLU A 77 7.53 -0.82 3.83
C GLU A 77 7.20 0.46 4.59
N ILE A 78 7.16 0.38 5.93
CA ILE A 78 6.84 1.51 6.81
C ILE A 78 7.84 2.65 6.60
N ALA A 79 9.15 2.34 6.63
CA ALA A 79 10.20 3.35 6.53
C ALA A 79 10.16 4.07 5.17
N LEU A 80 10.05 3.32 4.06
CA LEU A 80 10.03 3.90 2.71
C LEU A 80 8.74 4.69 2.46
N HIS A 81 7.59 4.18 2.90
CA HIS A 81 6.33 4.89 2.80
C HIS A 81 6.36 6.20 3.59
N GLN A 82 6.87 6.19 4.82
CA GLN A 82 6.95 7.38 5.65
C GLN A 82 7.82 8.48 5.03
N ILE A 83 8.94 8.11 4.40
CA ILE A 83 9.81 9.06 3.69
C ILE A 83 9.08 9.61 2.44
N ALA A 84 8.43 8.75 1.66
CA ALA A 84 7.73 9.14 0.45
C ALA A 84 6.47 9.99 0.70
N SER A 85 5.85 9.86 1.86
CA SER A 85 4.59 10.53 2.26
C SER A 85 4.66 12.07 2.28
N ALA A 86 5.84 12.67 2.16
CA ALA A 86 5.97 14.12 2.09
C ALA A 86 5.49 14.70 0.74
N HIS A 87 5.27 13.87 -0.27
CA HIS A 87 4.80 14.29 -1.59
C HIS A 87 3.28 14.15 -1.72
N PRO A 88 2.56 15.15 -2.28
CA PRO A 88 1.10 15.11 -2.40
C PRO A 88 0.58 14.00 -3.34
N GLY A 89 1.41 13.52 -4.27
CA GLY A 89 1.13 12.36 -5.14
C GLY A 89 1.45 11.01 -4.50
N VAL A 90 1.73 10.97 -3.19
CA VAL A 90 1.86 9.75 -2.38
C VAL A 90 0.83 9.79 -1.27
N VAL A 91 0.14 8.68 -1.02
CA VAL A 91 -0.81 8.54 0.08
C VAL A 91 -0.10 8.81 1.40
N THR A 92 -0.62 9.74 2.19
CA THR A 92 0.01 10.13 3.46
C THR A 92 -0.08 9.00 4.47
N LEU A 93 1.06 8.59 5.02
CA LEU A 93 1.13 7.75 6.22
C LEU A 93 1.17 8.65 7.45
N HIS A 94 0.02 8.82 8.10
CA HIS A 94 -0.12 9.73 9.25
C HIS A 94 0.62 9.24 10.49
N ARG A 95 0.45 7.97 10.82
CA ARG A 95 1.10 7.34 11.96
C ARG A 95 1.07 5.82 11.88
N VAL A 96 1.91 5.19 12.67
CA VAL A 96 2.00 3.74 12.84
C VAL A 96 1.68 3.43 14.31
N VAL A 97 0.80 2.46 14.54
CA VAL A 97 0.37 2.05 15.88
C VAL A 97 0.68 0.58 16.06
N ASP A 98 1.48 0.26 17.08
CA ASP A 98 1.81 -1.11 17.42
C ASP A 98 0.93 -1.59 18.59
N GLU A 99 0.16 -2.64 18.38
CA GLU A 99 -0.67 -3.28 19.38
C GLU A 99 -0.45 -4.79 19.38
N LEU A 100 -0.12 -5.35 20.54
CA LEU A 100 0.06 -6.79 20.80
C LEU A 100 0.56 -7.65 19.62
N ASN A 101 -0.33 -7.96 18.68
CA ASN A 101 -0.10 -8.88 17.55
C ASN A 101 -0.23 -8.22 16.18
N HIS A 102 -0.45 -6.92 16.16
CA HIS A 102 -0.70 -6.16 14.93
C HIS A 102 0.06 -4.84 14.92
N THR A 103 0.52 -4.45 13.74
CA THR A 103 0.97 -3.08 13.45
C THR A 103 -0.05 -2.47 12.48
N TYR A 104 -0.59 -1.32 12.82
CA TYR A 104 -1.56 -0.58 12.01
C TYR A 104 -0.89 0.63 11.37
N LEU A 105 -0.98 0.72 10.05
CA LEU A 105 -0.56 1.87 9.27
C LEU A 105 -1.78 2.73 8.99
N ILE A 106 -1.87 3.91 9.62
CA ILE A 106 -3.00 4.83 9.46
C ILE A 106 -2.66 5.83 8.35
N MET A 107 -3.47 5.82 7.29
CA MET A 107 -3.22 6.52 6.03
C MET A 107 -4.45 7.32 5.58
N ASP A 108 -4.26 8.20 4.57
CA ASP A 108 -5.37 8.86 3.90
C ASP A 108 -6.37 7.83 3.38
N TYR A 109 -7.67 8.11 3.59
CA TYR A 109 -8.75 7.37 2.97
C TYR A 109 -9.14 8.01 1.64
N ALA A 110 -9.10 7.23 0.56
CA ALA A 110 -9.52 7.65 -0.77
C ALA A 110 -10.97 7.23 -1.01
N PRO A 111 -11.93 8.17 -1.04
CA PRO A 111 -13.34 7.86 -1.25
C PRO A 111 -13.64 7.43 -2.69
N ASP A 112 -12.81 7.83 -3.64
CA ASP A 112 -13.02 7.61 -5.07
C ASP A 112 -12.34 6.34 -5.59
N HIS A 113 -12.00 5.41 -4.68
CA HIS A 113 -11.38 4.11 -4.99
C HIS A 113 -9.99 4.24 -5.65
N ASP A 114 -9.61 3.22 -6.42
CA ASP A 114 -8.38 3.17 -7.18
C ASP A 114 -8.58 3.59 -8.65
N LEU A 115 -7.48 3.84 -9.34
CA LEU A 115 -7.48 4.26 -10.74
C LEU A 115 -8.03 3.15 -11.67
N PHE A 116 -7.84 1.87 -11.32
CA PHE A 116 -8.41 0.76 -12.06
C PHE A 116 -9.94 0.84 -12.08
N THR A 117 -10.55 1.05 -10.91
CA THR A 117 -12.00 1.23 -10.75
C THR A 117 -12.49 2.46 -11.51
N GLN A 118 -11.77 3.58 -11.44
CA GLN A 118 -12.10 4.81 -12.15
C GLN A 118 -12.06 4.66 -13.67
N ILE A 119 -11.10 3.91 -14.19
CA ILE A 119 -10.98 3.65 -15.63
C ILE A 119 -12.08 2.69 -16.11
N LEU A 120 -12.24 1.53 -15.44
CA LEU A 120 -13.06 0.44 -15.98
C LEU A 120 -14.53 0.48 -15.55
N HIS A 121 -14.81 0.93 -14.33
CA HIS A 121 -16.17 0.92 -13.80
C HIS A 121 -16.85 2.29 -13.88
N SER A 122 -16.13 3.35 -13.54
CA SER A 122 -16.69 4.70 -13.55
C SER A 122 -16.57 5.37 -14.92
N CYS A 123 -15.71 4.86 -15.82
CA CYS A 123 -15.39 5.47 -17.11
C CYS A 123 -14.99 6.96 -16.99
N ARG A 124 -14.42 7.35 -15.84
CA ARG A 124 -14.21 8.75 -15.45
C ARG A 124 -13.35 9.54 -16.44
N TYR A 125 -12.40 8.85 -17.06
CA TYR A 125 -11.42 9.46 -17.97
C TYR A 125 -11.80 9.33 -19.45
N LEU A 126 -12.90 8.67 -19.77
CA LEU A 126 -13.28 8.38 -21.14
C LEU A 126 -13.64 9.67 -21.90
N GLY A 127 -12.85 9.97 -22.93
CA GLY A 127 -13.06 11.15 -23.80
C GLY A 127 -12.52 12.47 -23.20
N ASP A 128 -11.80 12.44 -22.08
CA ASP A 128 -11.18 13.61 -21.45
C ASP A 128 -9.65 13.50 -21.49
N ASP A 129 -9.08 13.78 -22.65
CA ASP A 129 -7.62 13.73 -22.86
C ASP A 129 -6.87 14.74 -21.97
N GLY A 130 -7.52 15.86 -21.59
CA GLY A 130 -6.97 16.86 -20.69
C GLY A 130 -6.76 16.26 -19.29
N LEU A 131 -7.81 15.67 -18.74
CA LEU A 131 -7.75 15.02 -17.44
C LEU A 131 -6.79 13.82 -17.42
N ILE A 132 -6.79 13.00 -18.48
CA ILE A 132 -5.82 11.89 -18.60
C ILE A 132 -4.39 12.41 -18.52
N LYS A 133 -4.08 13.48 -19.24
CA LYS A 133 -2.76 14.11 -19.23
C LYS A 133 -2.40 14.64 -17.84
N ASP A 134 -3.33 15.33 -17.17
CA ASP A 134 -3.10 15.93 -15.85
C ASP A 134 -2.84 14.85 -14.78
N VAL A 135 -3.62 13.77 -14.79
CA VAL A 135 -3.42 12.62 -13.89
C VAL A 135 -2.08 11.93 -14.18
N PHE A 136 -1.74 11.74 -15.45
CA PHE A 136 -0.45 11.13 -15.83
C PHE A 136 0.74 11.98 -15.36
N LEU A 137 0.66 13.31 -15.47
CA LEU A 137 1.71 14.21 -15.00
C LEU A 137 1.85 14.17 -13.47
N GLN A 138 0.76 14.08 -12.71
CA GLN A 138 0.81 13.89 -11.26
C GLN A 138 1.54 12.60 -10.87
N LEU A 139 1.29 11.51 -11.62
CA LEU A 139 1.99 10.23 -11.37
C LEU A 139 3.47 10.32 -11.69
N LEU A 140 3.85 10.97 -12.79
CA LEU A 140 5.26 11.17 -13.13
C LEU A 140 6.00 11.98 -12.07
N ASP A 141 5.39 13.05 -11.58
CA ASP A 141 5.94 13.91 -10.52
C ASP A 141 6.17 13.11 -9.22
N ALA A 142 5.18 12.31 -8.80
CA ALA A 142 5.29 11.45 -7.63
C ALA A 142 6.38 10.38 -7.78
N VAL A 143 6.50 9.77 -8.96
CA VAL A 143 7.55 8.77 -9.24
C VAL A 143 8.93 9.42 -9.29
N GLU A 144 9.07 10.57 -9.92
CA GLU A 144 10.31 11.34 -9.95
C GLU A 144 10.77 11.70 -8.54
N TYR A 145 9.86 12.16 -7.69
CA TYR A 145 10.14 12.44 -6.28
C TYR A 145 10.64 11.20 -5.54
N CYS A 146 9.96 10.05 -5.67
CA CYS A 146 10.40 8.79 -5.06
C CYS A 146 11.81 8.40 -5.55
N HIS A 147 12.07 8.49 -6.85
CA HIS A 147 13.37 8.15 -7.43
C HIS A 147 14.49 9.11 -6.98
N ALA A 148 14.18 10.40 -6.81
CA ALA A 148 15.13 11.38 -6.25
C ALA A 148 15.55 11.05 -4.80
N LEU A 149 14.66 10.38 -4.03
CA LEU A 149 14.95 9.85 -2.71
C LEU A 149 15.60 8.45 -2.73
N GLY A 150 15.86 7.88 -3.91
CA GLY A 150 16.35 6.51 -4.07
C GLY A 150 15.32 5.44 -3.71
N ILE A 151 14.03 5.76 -3.78
CA ILE A 151 12.94 4.84 -3.49
C ILE A 151 12.33 4.33 -4.80
N TYR A 152 12.36 3.01 -5.01
CA TYR A 152 11.80 2.32 -6.17
C TYR A 152 10.59 1.50 -5.73
N HIS A 153 9.39 1.85 -6.24
CA HIS A 153 8.12 1.25 -5.80
C HIS A 153 7.96 -0.23 -6.20
N ARG A 154 8.35 -0.58 -7.41
CA ARG A 154 8.37 -1.94 -8.02
C ARG A 154 7.01 -2.63 -8.24
N ASP A 155 5.89 -2.00 -7.91
CA ASP A 155 4.53 -2.51 -8.18
C ASP A 155 3.57 -1.39 -8.60
N LEU A 156 4.03 -0.50 -9.49
CA LEU A 156 3.17 0.55 -10.05
C LEU A 156 2.15 -0.09 -10.99
N LYS A 157 0.89 0.07 -10.66
CA LYS A 157 -0.28 -0.42 -11.41
C LYS A 157 -1.51 0.40 -11.02
N PRO A 158 -2.57 0.44 -11.83
CA PRO A 158 -3.76 1.23 -11.54
C PRO A 158 -4.41 0.94 -10.19
N GLU A 159 -4.33 -0.31 -9.69
CA GLU A 159 -4.85 -0.71 -8.38
C GLU A 159 -4.08 -0.10 -7.19
N ASN A 160 -2.81 0.31 -7.42
CA ASN A 160 -1.97 0.96 -6.41
C ASN A 160 -1.92 2.48 -6.58
N ILE A 161 -2.83 3.04 -7.35
CA ILE A 161 -3.03 4.48 -7.51
C ILE A 161 -4.42 4.83 -6.98
N LEU A 162 -4.49 5.55 -5.89
CA LEU A 162 -5.76 5.96 -5.29
C LEU A 162 -6.23 7.29 -5.85
N CYS A 163 -7.55 7.44 -5.96
CA CYS A 163 -8.21 8.61 -6.55
C CYS A 163 -8.94 9.43 -5.49
N PHE A 164 -8.89 10.74 -5.65
CA PHE A 164 -9.49 11.74 -4.78
C PHE A 164 -10.12 12.83 -5.66
N ASP A 165 -11.03 13.62 -5.06
CA ASP A 165 -11.62 14.79 -5.70
C ASP A 165 -12.27 14.44 -7.06
N ASP A 166 -13.08 13.38 -7.07
CA ASP A 166 -13.73 12.84 -8.27
C ASP A 166 -12.73 12.47 -9.39
N GLY A 167 -11.60 11.86 -8.99
CA GLY A 167 -10.56 11.40 -9.92
C GLY A 167 -9.66 12.51 -10.48
N LEU A 168 -9.76 13.75 -9.97
CA LEU A 168 -8.90 14.86 -10.39
C LEU A 168 -7.51 14.78 -9.75
N ARG A 169 -7.41 14.21 -8.55
CA ARG A 169 -6.16 14.01 -7.83
C ARG A 169 -5.88 12.52 -7.65
N VAL A 170 -4.62 12.14 -7.84
CA VAL A 170 -4.17 10.75 -7.66
C VAL A 170 -2.97 10.68 -6.75
N ALA A 171 -2.84 9.55 -6.03
CA ALA A 171 -1.69 9.29 -5.16
C ALA A 171 -1.30 7.81 -5.17
N ILE A 172 0.02 7.57 -5.16
CA ILE A 172 0.62 6.23 -5.11
C ILE A 172 0.47 5.67 -3.70
N THR A 173 0.10 4.38 -3.60
CA THR A 173 0.00 3.62 -2.34
C THR A 173 0.69 2.27 -2.45
N ASP A 174 0.74 1.55 -1.33
CA ASP A 174 1.28 0.18 -1.19
C ASP A 174 2.78 0.03 -1.50
N PHE A 175 3.61 0.48 -0.57
CA PHE A 175 5.06 0.37 -0.60
C PHE A 175 5.59 -1.01 -0.14
N GLY A 176 4.73 -2.03 -0.03
CA GLY A 176 5.07 -3.38 0.43
C GLY A 176 6.17 -4.07 -0.39
N LEU A 177 6.33 -3.71 -1.66
CA LEU A 177 7.38 -4.20 -2.54
C LEU A 177 8.49 -3.17 -2.81
N ALA A 178 8.41 -1.98 -2.24
CA ALA A 178 9.38 -0.93 -2.48
C ALA A 178 10.77 -1.27 -1.94
N THR A 179 11.80 -0.70 -2.57
CA THR A 179 13.21 -0.87 -2.17
C THR A 179 13.98 0.44 -2.33
N ALA A 180 15.05 0.59 -1.54
CA ALA A 180 16.06 1.63 -1.73
C ALA A 180 17.33 1.08 -2.42
N GLU A 181 17.35 -0.20 -2.81
CA GLU A 181 18.48 -0.83 -3.47
C GLU A 181 18.41 -0.56 -4.98
N GLN A 182 19.51 -0.05 -5.55
CA GLN A 182 19.63 0.18 -7.00
C GLN A 182 19.78 -1.14 -7.78
N GLU A 183 20.34 -2.16 -7.15
CA GLU A 183 20.45 -3.51 -7.69
C GLU A 183 19.78 -4.47 -6.72
N SER A 184 18.92 -5.33 -7.20
CA SER A 184 18.17 -6.29 -6.38
C SER A 184 18.18 -7.66 -7.03
N ASP A 185 18.49 -8.68 -6.23
CA ASP A 185 18.35 -10.09 -6.63
C ASP A 185 16.92 -10.63 -6.45
N GLU A 186 15.98 -9.77 -6.02
CA GLU A 186 14.56 -10.11 -5.87
C GLU A 186 13.85 -10.08 -7.23
N PHE A 187 14.05 -11.12 -8.05
CA PHE A 187 13.36 -11.30 -9.33
C PHE A 187 11.88 -11.64 -9.15
N ARG A 188 11.06 -11.30 -10.16
CA ARG A 188 9.60 -11.55 -10.19
C ARG A 188 8.85 -10.87 -9.04
N THR A 189 9.33 -9.72 -8.62
CA THR A 189 8.66 -8.87 -7.65
C THR A 189 7.73 -7.90 -8.37
N GLY A 190 6.47 -7.86 -7.95
CA GLY A 190 5.44 -7.00 -8.56
C GLY A 190 4.40 -7.76 -9.38
N SER A 191 3.49 -7.03 -9.98
CA SER A 191 2.37 -7.56 -10.78
C SER A 191 2.83 -7.94 -12.16
N ILE A 192 2.65 -9.20 -12.56
CA ILE A 192 3.20 -9.81 -13.80
C ILE A 192 2.96 -8.95 -15.05
N TYR A 193 1.75 -8.40 -15.19
CA TYR A 193 1.38 -7.60 -16.37
C TYR A 193 2.01 -6.20 -16.42
N HIS A 194 2.59 -5.72 -15.30
CA HIS A 194 3.18 -4.39 -15.15
C HIS A 194 4.70 -4.44 -14.87
N MET A 195 5.28 -5.63 -14.86
CA MET A 195 6.72 -5.79 -14.68
C MET A 195 7.50 -5.32 -15.89
N SER A 196 8.63 -4.67 -15.65
CA SER A 196 9.60 -4.37 -16.70
C SER A 196 10.21 -5.65 -17.28
N PRO A 197 10.63 -5.66 -18.55
CA PRO A 197 11.29 -6.82 -19.16
C PRO A 197 12.49 -7.34 -18.38
N GLY A 198 13.27 -6.46 -17.74
CA GLY A 198 14.40 -6.82 -16.89
C GLY A 198 14.05 -7.61 -15.65
N SER A 199 12.83 -7.45 -15.13
CA SER A 199 12.35 -8.18 -13.95
C SER A 199 12.06 -9.66 -14.21
N PHE A 200 11.93 -10.07 -15.49
CA PHE A 200 11.73 -11.47 -15.89
C PHE A 200 13.03 -12.24 -16.12
N SER A 201 14.16 -11.55 -16.25
CA SER A 201 15.41 -12.15 -16.70
C SER A 201 16.23 -12.70 -15.53
N LEU A 202 16.49 -14.01 -15.57
CA LEU A 202 17.64 -14.61 -14.91
C LEU A 202 18.91 -14.08 -15.61
N ARG A 203 19.63 -13.12 -14.97
CA ARG A 203 20.94 -12.60 -15.39
C ARG A 203 21.12 -12.53 -16.92
N ILE A 204 20.68 -11.47 -17.57
CA ILE A 204 21.46 -10.95 -18.67
C ILE A 204 22.54 -10.11 -18.00
N GLN A 205 23.74 -10.68 -17.87
CA GLN A 205 24.96 -9.90 -17.73
C GLN A 205 25.00 -9.01 -19.00
N LEU A 206 24.58 -7.76 -18.87
CA LEU A 206 24.95 -6.75 -19.81
C LEU A 206 26.47 -6.59 -19.64
N ASN A 207 27.18 -7.33 -20.48
CA ASN A 207 28.61 -7.16 -20.66
C ASN A 207 28.89 -5.67 -20.78
N SER A 208 29.83 -5.18 -20.00
CA SER A 208 30.39 -3.84 -19.95
C SER A 208 31.06 -3.36 -21.26
N SER A 209 30.64 -3.85 -22.42
CA SER A 209 31.22 -3.57 -23.75
C SER A 209 30.43 -2.58 -24.61
N LEU A 210 29.40 -1.93 -24.07
CA LEU A 210 28.72 -0.82 -24.77
C LEU A 210 28.96 0.54 -24.09
N LYS A 211 30.16 0.74 -23.56
CA LYS A 211 30.73 2.08 -23.40
C LYS A 211 31.53 2.38 -24.65
N HIS A 212 30.93 2.97 -25.66
CA HIS A 212 31.47 3.68 -26.83
C HIS A 212 30.62 3.36 -28.09
N VAL A 213 29.53 4.06 -28.29
CA VAL A 213 29.19 4.75 -29.57
C VAL A 213 28.33 5.94 -29.20
#